data_118392dc609a0b9970ef89e0fc7f80ac
#
_entry.id   118392dc609a0b9970ef89e0fc7f80ac
#
_cell.length_a   1.000
_cell.length_b   1.000
_cell.length_c   1.000
_cell.angle_alpha   90.00
_cell.angle_beta   90.00
_cell.angle_gamma   90.00
#
_symmetry.space_group_name_H-M   'P 1'
#
loop_
_entity.id
_entity.type
_entity.pdbx_description
1 polymer ?
#
loop_
_entity_poly.entity_id
_entity_poly.type
_entity_poly.pdbx_seq_one_letter_code
_entity_poly.pdbx_strand_id
1 'polypeptide(L)'
;MDLDLDGAVGELYGLPPEDFLAARRTLAAQAKADKETGLAKAIESIRKPTAAAWAINQLVRARPADIDRLVELAAGLHDAQEKMDGAAMKSLGRERTTLIDELVRATAEVARDAGGSLSMPVANQVRETFVAALATTAAAEAVGSGQLTRALSYAGFGDVDLSEATAAPAPARRPALRVIAGEGRGAGRGRKAEPEPEPEEEPAVPDPALLKRLAEAEKRSRETMSAAAKAGDALSESTEALEELDARIAELDAELKEAKGSREALVRAQKDAAAANKVADRTLRAALAEVDQIRAKLPDDD
;
A
#
# COMPACT_ATOMS: atom_id res chain seq x y z
N MET A 1 17.47 27.97 -3.16
CA MET A 1 16.27 27.29 -3.62
C MET A 1 15.26 27.57 -2.52
N ASP A 2 14.24 28.35 -2.82
CA ASP A 2 13.23 28.66 -1.81
C ASP A 2 12.48 27.38 -1.47
N LEU A 3 12.39 27.04 -0.19
CA LEU A 3 11.67 25.88 0.29
C LEU A 3 10.17 26.14 0.13
N ASP A 4 9.49 25.34 -0.67
CA ASP A 4 8.04 25.35 -0.77
C ASP A 4 7.45 24.00 -0.30
N LEU A 5 6.13 23.91 -0.20
CA LEU A 5 5.48 22.71 0.31
C LEU A 5 5.65 21.53 -0.65
N ASP A 6 5.59 21.77 -1.97
CA ASP A 6 5.72 20.72 -2.99
C ASP A 6 7.12 20.13 -3.01
N GLY A 7 8.15 20.99 -2.88
CA GLY A 7 9.54 20.57 -2.74
C GLY A 7 9.77 19.75 -1.46
N ALA A 8 9.22 20.21 -0.32
CA ALA A 8 9.32 19.50 0.95
C ALA A 8 8.62 18.12 0.89
N VAL A 9 7.42 18.03 0.30
CA VAL A 9 6.71 16.76 0.05
C VAL A 9 7.54 15.89 -0.87
N GLY A 10 8.06 16.46 -1.97
CA GLY A 10 8.93 15.77 -2.91
C GLY A 10 10.14 15.13 -2.24
N GLU A 11 10.85 15.86 -1.41
CA GLU A 11 12.00 15.39 -0.66
C GLU A 11 11.61 14.27 0.32
N LEU A 12 10.61 14.53 1.18
CA LEU A 12 10.20 13.61 2.23
C LEU A 12 9.74 12.24 1.70
N TYR A 13 8.96 12.21 0.63
CA TYR A 13 8.47 10.94 0.05
C TYR A 13 9.51 10.23 -0.82
N GLY A 14 10.66 10.85 -1.06
CA GLY A 14 11.84 10.22 -1.68
C GLY A 14 12.70 9.44 -0.69
N LEU A 15 12.60 9.73 0.61
CA LEU A 15 13.45 9.14 1.65
C LEU A 15 12.96 7.76 2.10
N PRO A 16 13.86 6.91 2.64
CA PRO A 16 13.48 5.71 3.38
C PRO A 16 12.55 6.08 4.56
N PRO A 17 11.59 5.18 4.91
CA PRO A 17 10.62 5.47 5.98
C PRO A 17 11.25 5.80 7.33
N GLU A 18 12.42 5.23 7.66
CA GLU A 18 13.16 5.50 8.90
C GLU A 18 13.65 6.95 9.00
N ASP A 19 14.04 7.55 7.89
CA ASP A 19 14.60 8.91 7.84
C ASP A 19 13.54 10.01 7.77
N PHE A 20 12.31 9.64 7.42
CA PHE A 20 11.20 10.57 7.17
C PHE A 20 10.96 11.55 8.32
N LEU A 21 10.88 11.07 9.56
CA LEU A 21 10.53 11.91 10.72
C LEU A 21 11.67 12.87 11.08
N ALA A 22 12.93 12.47 10.89
CA ALA A 22 14.08 13.33 11.12
C ALA A 22 14.13 14.45 10.07
N ALA A 23 14.01 14.09 8.80
CA ALA A 23 13.99 15.05 7.70
C ALA A 23 12.82 16.04 7.80
N ARG A 24 11.60 15.56 8.13
CA ARG A 24 10.45 16.45 8.34
C ARG A 24 10.69 17.50 9.43
N ARG A 25 11.32 17.10 10.55
CA ARG A 25 11.66 18.04 11.62
C ARG A 25 12.68 19.07 11.15
N THR A 26 13.67 18.65 10.36
CA THR A 26 14.71 19.54 9.82
C THR A 26 14.11 20.57 8.87
N LEU A 27 13.27 20.14 7.91
CA LEU A 27 12.61 21.04 6.97
C LEU A 27 11.66 22.01 7.67
N ALA A 28 10.88 21.53 8.65
CA ALA A 28 10.02 22.41 9.44
C ALA A 28 10.80 23.44 10.27
N ALA A 29 11.98 23.07 10.82
CA ALA A 29 12.86 23.99 11.54
C ALA A 29 13.46 25.04 10.60
N GLN A 30 13.83 24.64 9.39
CA GLN A 30 14.32 25.56 8.36
C GLN A 30 13.24 26.58 7.98
N ALA A 31 12.03 26.15 7.66
CA ALA A 31 10.91 27.04 7.36
C ALA A 31 10.61 28.03 8.52
N LYS A 32 10.77 27.59 9.79
CA LYS A 32 10.66 28.48 10.97
C LYS A 32 11.76 29.50 11.03
N ALA A 33 13.01 29.15 10.72
CA ALA A 33 14.14 30.04 10.68
C ALA A 33 13.97 31.14 9.61
N ASP A 34 13.38 30.76 8.48
CA ASP A 34 13.04 31.64 7.36
C ASP A 34 11.77 32.48 7.62
N LYS A 35 11.18 32.38 8.83
CA LYS A 35 9.94 33.06 9.28
C LYS A 35 8.67 32.60 8.52
N GLU A 36 8.74 31.52 7.78
CA GLU A 36 7.63 30.89 7.04
C GLU A 36 6.82 29.96 7.96
N THR A 37 6.17 30.54 8.99
CA THR A 37 5.46 29.74 10.02
C THR A 37 4.28 28.94 9.47
N GLY A 38 3.64 29.40 8.38
CA GLY A 38 2.58 28.68 7.68
C GLY A 38 3.12 27.42 7.01
N LEU A 39 4.23 27.55 6.28
CA LEU A 39 4.93 26.44 5.62
C LEU A 39 5.44 25.44 6.66
N ALA A 40 6.02 25.90 7.76
CA ALA A 40 6.50 25.02 8.82
C ALA A 40 5.39 24.13 9.39
N LYS A 41 4.20 24.68 9.65
CA LYS A 41 3.02 23.93 10.11
C LYS A 41 2.52 22.95 9.05
N ALA A 42 2.52 23.34 7.78
CA ALA A 42 2.15 22.47 6.68
C ALA A 42 3.11 21.28 6.58
N ILE A 43 4.43 21.51 6.66
CA ILE A 43 5.44 20.44 6.67
C ILE A 43 5.27 19.51 7.88
N GLU A 44 5.02 20.03 9.08
CA GLU A 44 4.79 19.23 10.28
C GLU A 44 3.55 18.32 10.15
N SER A 45 2.55 18.73 9.36
CA SER A 45 1.34 17.95 9.12
C SER A 45 1.48 16.83 8.09
N ILE A 46 2.58 16.81 7.31
CA ILE A 46 2.82 15.76 6.30
C ILE A 46 2.93 14.40 7.01
N ARG A 47 2.10 13.46 6.59
CA ARG A 47 2.05 12.11 7.18
C ARG A 47 3.16 11.22 6.64
N LYS A 48 3.74 10.40 7.51
CA LYS A 48 4.69 9.36 7.10
C LYS A 48 3.95 8.31 6.27
N PRO A 49 4.46 7.90 5.09
CA PRO A 49 3.84 6.87 4.28
C PRO A 49 3.93 5.49 4.93
N THR A 50 2.93 4.64 4.69
CA THR A 50 3.03 3.20 4.99
C THR A 50 4.09 2.55 4.09
N ALA A 51 4.56 1.34 4.43
CA ALA A 51 5.56 0.63 3.63
C ALA A 51 5.12 0.40 2.17
N ALA A 52 3.85 0.05 1.95
CA ALA A 52 3.29 -0.12 0.60
C ALA A 52 3.23 1.20 -0.16
N ALA A 53 2.74 2.28 0.47
CA ALA A 53 2.68 3.60 -0.13
C ALA A 53 4.08 4.13 -0.49
N TRP A 54 5.05 3.96 0.42
CA TRP A 54 6.44 4.33 0.16
C TRP A 54 7.00 3.59 -1.06
N ALA A 55 6.84 2.27 -1.13
CA ALA A 55 7.35 1.48 -2.24
C ALA A 55 6.76 1.91 -3.59
N ILE A 56 5.45 2.20 -3.63
CA ILE A 56 4.78 2.72 -4.83
C ILE A 56 5.31 4.12 -5.17
N ASN A 57 5.48 5.00 -4.19
CA ASN A 57 6.06 6.33 -4.42
C ASN A 57 7.50 6.24 -5.00
N GLN A 58 8.31 5.26 -4.57
CA GLN A 58 9.61 5.01 -5.17
C GLN A 58 9.48 4.53 -6.64
N LEU A 59 8.52 3.64 -6.95
CA LEU A 59 8.27 3.21 -8.32
C LEU A 59 7.92 4.38 -9.24
N VAL A 60 7.02 5.28 -8.80
CA VAL A 60 6.61 6.47 -9.58
C VAL A 60 7.82 7.33 -9.95
N ARG A 61 8.79 7.46 -9.03
CA ARG A 61 10.01 8.25 -9.24
C ARG A 61 11.02 7.56 -10.15
N ALA A 62 11.20 6.26 -9.95
CA ALA A 62 12.21 5.49 -10.68
C ALA A 62 11.75 5.06 -12.08
N ARG A 63 10.45 4.81 -12.25
CA ARG A 63 9.89 4.26 -13.50
C ARG A 63 8.60 4.98 -13.90
N PRO A 64 8.63 6.28 -14.23
CA PRO A 64 7.44 7.06 -14.59
C PRO A 64 6.69 6.45 -15.78
N ALA A 65 7.38 5.89 -16.77
CA ALA A 65 6.75 5.26 -17.93
C ALA A 65 5.84 4.07 -17.57
N ASP A 66 6.16 3.33 -16.51
CA ASP A 66 5.31 2.23 -16.05
C ASP A 66 4.01 2.75 -15.43
N ILE A 67 4.07 3.92 -14.80
CA ILE A 67 2.91 4.60 -14.23
C ILE A 67 2.06 5.25 -15.33
N ASP A 68 2.67 5.81 -16.36
CA ASP A 68 1.95 6.33 -17.53
C ASP A 68 1.11 5.21 -18.18
N ARG A 69 1.67 4.01 -18.34
CA ARG A 69 0.93 2.83 -18.83
C ARG A 69 -0.24 2.45 -17.92
N LEU A 70 -0.08 2.56 -16.59
CA LEU A 70 -1.17 2.31 -15.63
C LEU A 70 -2.32 3.31 -15.83
N VAL A 71 -1.99 4.61 -15.96
CA VAL A 71 -2.98 5.69 -16.16
C VAL A 71 -3.70 5.53 -17.51
N GLU A 72 -2.94 5.23 -18.58
CA GLU A 72 -3.52 4.98 -19.90
C GLU A 72 -4.47 3.79 -19.91
N LEU A 73 -4.09 2.69 -19.26
CA LEU A 73 -4.93 1.50 -19.15
C LEU A 73 -6.19 1.78 -18.31
N ALA A 74 -6.09 2.55 -17.24
CA ALA A 74 -7.24 2.96 -16.42
C ALA A 74 -8.23 3.80 -17.26
N ALA A 75 -7.73 4.75 -18.02
CA ALA A 75 -8.54 5.57 -18.92
C ALA A 75 -9.19 4.72 -20.02
N GLY A 76 -8.46 3.78 -20.61
CA GLY A 76 -8.98 2.87 -21.63
C GLY A 76 -10.07 1.93 -21.10
N LEU A 77 -9.92 1.41 -19.87
CA LEU A 77 -10.95 0.59 -19.22
C LEU A 77 -12.21 1.39 -18.94
N HIS A 78 -12.07 2.62 -18.48
CA HIS A 78 -13.19 3.52 -18.22
C HIS A 78 -13.96 3.87 -19.52
N ASP A 79 -13.24 4.24 -20.57
CA ASP A 79 -13.82 4.53 -21.89
C ASP A 79 -14.55 3.33 -22.51
N ALA A 80 -13.94 2.13 -22.42
CA ALA A 80 -14.56 0.88 -22.88
C ALA A 80 -15.83 0.54 -22.08
N GLN A 81 -15.84 0.84 -20.78
CA GLN A 81 -17.02 0.64 -19.92
C GLN A 81 -18.14 1.63 -20.26
N GLU A 82 -17.83 2.92 -20.44
CA GLU A 82 -18.80 3.93 -20.84
C GLU A 82 -19.44 3.61 -22.20
N LYS A 83 -18.63 3.13 -23.14
CA LYS A 83 -19.10 2.73 -24.48
C LYS A 83 -19.74 1.36 -24.55
N MET A 84 -19.74 0.61 -23.43
CA MET A 84 -20.18 -0.78 -23.36
C MET A 84 -19.50 -1.69 -24.41
N ASP A 85 -18.22 -1.40 -24.73
CA ASP A 85 -17.43 -2.17 -25.70
C ASP A 85 -16.89 -3.45 -25.05
N GLY A 86 -17.63 -4.53 -25.22
CA GLY A 86 -17.26 -5.85 -24.67
C GLY A 86 -15.96 -6.44 -25.25
N ALA A 87 -15.61 -6.08 -26.50
CA ALA A 87 -14.38 -6.56 -27.13
C ALA A 87 -13.14 -5.85 -26.53
N ALA A 88 -13.23 -4.53 -26.40
CA ALA A 88 -12.19 -3.74 -25.73
C ALA A 88 -12.05 -4.14 -24.27
N MET A 89 -13.14 -4.28 -23.51
CA MET A 89 -13.13 -4.75 -22.12
C MET A 89 -12.41 -6.09 -21.94
N LYS A 90 -12.65 -7.06 -22.84
CA LYS A 90 -11.97 -8.35 -22.80
C LYS A 90 -10.49 -8.26 -23.10
N SER A 91 -10.09 -7.40 -24.02
CA SER A 91 -8.67 -7.18 -24.35
C SER A 91 -7.92 -6.51 -23.20
N LEU A 92 -8.44 -5.35 -22.73
CA LEU A 92 -7.87 -4.56 -21.66
C LEU A 92 -7.87 -5.33 -20.31
N GLY A 93 -8.85 -6.22 -20.09
CA GLY A 93 -8.91 -7.07 -18.91
C GLY A 93 -7.73 -8.07 -18.82
N ARG A 94 -7.22 -8.56 -19.96
CA ARG A 94 -5.99 -9.39 -19.99
C ARG A 94 -4.74 -8.56 -19.74
N GLU A 95 -4.66 -7.41 -20.38
CA GLU A 95 -3.56 -6.46 -20.20
C GLU A 95 -3.45 -5.99 -18.74
N ARG A 96 -4.60 -5.71 -18.09
CA ARG A 96 -4.70 -5.39 -16.67
C ARG A 96 -3.94 -6.36 -15.77
N THR A 97 -4.21 -7.67 -15.94
CA THR A 97 -3.59 -8.69 -15.08
C THR A 97 -2.08 -8.72 -15.27
N THR A 98 -1.61 -8.68 -16.52
CA THR A 98 -0.19 -8.66 -16.84
C THR A 98 0.50 -7.41 -16.29
N LEU A 99 -0.10 -6.24 -16.49
CA LEU A 99 0.47 -4.98 -16.01
C LEU A 99 0.56 -4.94 -14.48
N ILE A 100 -0.47 -5.40 -13.76
CA ILE A 100 -0.41 -5.46 -12.29
C ILE A 100 0.76 -6.32 -11.82
N ASP A 101 0.96 -7.51 -12.42
CA ASP A 101 2.06 -8.40 -12.04
C ASP A 101 3.44 -7.81 -12.37
N GLU A 102 3.56 -7.08 -13.47
CA GLU A 102 4.77 -6.33 -13.83
C GLU A 102 5.05 -5.22 -12.83
N LEU A 103 4.04 -4.41 -12.49
CA LEU A 103 4.17 -3.30 -11.54
C LEU A 103 4.53 -3.77 -10.13
N VAL A 104 3.94 -4.86 -9.64
CA VAL A 104 4.27 -5.42 -8.32
C VAL A 104 5.74 -5.87 -8.30
N ARG A 105 6.23 -6.55 -9.34
CA ARG A 105 7.63 -6.95 -9.44
C ARG A 105 8.56 -5.74 -9.53
N ALA A 106 8.23 -4.75 -10.37
CA ALA A 106 8.98 -3.51 -10.50
C ALA A 106 9.05 -2.75 -9.18
N THR A 107 7.93 -2.69 -8.43
CA THR A 107 7.89 -2.07 -7.09
C THR A 107 8.83 -2.78 -6.11
N ALA A 108 8.86 -4.11 -6.13
CA ALA A 108 9.76 -4.88 -5.26
C ALA A 108 11.23 -4.68 -5.60
N GLU A 109 11.58 -4.55 -6.89
CA GLU A 109 12.94 -4.25 -7.34
C GLU A 109 13.36 -2.85 -6.90
N VAL A 110 12.55 -1.83 -7.20
CA VAL A 110 12.86 -0.43 -6.85
C VAL A 110 12.94 -0.24 -5.33
N ALA A 111 12.04 -0.87 -4.56
CA ALA A 111 12.09 -0.80 -3.10
C ALA A 111 13.38 -1.42 -2.54
N ARG A 112 13.87 -2.52 -3.13
CA ARG A 112 15.14 -3.14 -2.75
C ARG A 112 16.33 -2.24 -3.07
N ASP A 113 16.34 -1.63 -4.25
CA ASP A 113 17.40 -0.70 -4.68
C ASP A 113 17.45 0.55 -3.79
N ALA A 114 16.29 0.96 -3.24
CA ALA A 114 16.16 2.05 -2.28
C ALA A 114 16.44 1.62 -0.81
N GLY A 115 16.96 0.42 -0.59
CA GLY A 115 17.34 -0.08 0.74
C GLY A 115 16.22 -0.73 1.55
N GLY A 116 15.00 -0.85 0.98
CA GLY A 116 13.86 -1.49 1.64
C GLY A 116 13.62 -2.94 1.18
N SER A 117 12.59 -3.56 1.73
CA SER A 117 12.11 -4.87 1.28
C SER A 117 10.59 -4.94 1.38
N LEU A 118 9.95 -5.66 0.45
CA LEU A 118 8.52 -5.93 0.54
C LEU A 118 8.29 -7.32 1.13
N SER A 119 7.65 -7.35 2.31
CA SER A 119 7.06 -8.60 2.82
C SER A 119 5.86 -9.00 1.97
N MET A 120 5.42 -10.26 2.05
CA MET A 120 4.24 -10.72 1.32
C MET A 120 2.97 -9.90 1.60
N PRO A 121 2.65 -9.54 2.86
CA PRO A 121 1.52 -8.66 3.14
C PRO A 121 1.64 -7.29 2.48
N VAL A 122 2.82 -6.69 2.50
CA VAL A 122 3.07 -5.39 1.84
C VAL A 122 2.96 -5.50 0.33
N ALA A 123 3.45 -6.59 -0.28
CA ALA A 123 3.30 -6.84 -1.72
C ALA A 123 1.82 -7.01 -2.13
N ASN A 124 0.99 -7.63 -1.28
CA ASN A 124 -0.45 -7.71 -1.49
C ASN A 124 -1.11 -6.33 -1.44
N GLN A 125 -0.76 -5.47 -0.48
CA GLN A 125 -1.25 -4.09 -0.41
C GLN A 125 -0.84 -3.26 -1.64
N VAL A 126 0.38 -3.47 -2.16
CA VAL A 126 0.83 -2.86 -3.42
C VAL A 126 -0.04 -3.32 -4.58
N ARG A 127 -0.30 -4.64 -4.69
CA ARG A 127 -1.20 -5.21 -5.69
C ARG A 127 -2.61 -4.61 -5.62
N GLU A 128 -3.20 -4.55 -4.43
CA GLU A 128 -4.53 -3.97 -4.20
C GLU A 128 -4.58 -2.50 -4.59
N THR A 129 -3.52 -1.75 -4.33
CA THR A 129 -3.41 -0.35 -4.74
C THR A 129 -3.43 -0.20 -6.26
N PHE A 130 -2.72 -1.05 -7.02
CA PHE A 130 -2.79 -1.01 -8.48
C PHE A 130 -4.15 -1.49 -9.02
N VAL A 131 -4.79 -2.45 -8.36
CA VAL A 131 -6.18 -2.85 -8.67
C VAL A 131 -7.13 -1.66 -8.48
N ALA A 132 -7.00 -0.92 -7.38
CA ALA A 132 -7.78 0.27 -7.09
C ALA A 132 -7.51 1.39 -8.10
N ALA A 133 -6.24 1.61 -8.49
CA ALA A 133 -5.85 2.59 -9.48
C ALA A 133 -6.48 2.32 -10.87
N LEU A 134 -6.65 1.04 -11.23
CA LEU A 134 -7.32 0.67 -12.49
C LEU A 134 -8.85 0.70 -12.42
N ALA A 135 -9.43 0.88 -11.21
CA ALA A 135 -10.88 0.95 -11.04
C ALA A 135 -11.43 2.37 -11.23
N THR A 136 -10.66 3.42 -10.92
CA THR A 136 -11.10 4.81 -11.05
C THR A 136 -9.95 5.72 -11.53
N THR A 137 -10.27 6.70 -12.36
CA THR A 137 -9.30 7.69 -12.84
C THR A 137 -8.67 8.48 -11.69
N ALA A 138 -9.46 8.82 -10.68
CA ALA A 138 -8.97 9.54 -9.50
C ALA A 138 -7.94 8.73 -8.69
N ALA A 139 -8.13 7.41 -8.57
CA ALA A 139 -7.15 6.55 -7.92
C ALA A 139 -5.87 6.39 -8.76
N ALA A 140 -5.98 6.31 -10.09
CA ALA A 140 -4.82 6.31 -10.98
C ALA A 140 -4.01 7.61 -10.86
N GLU A 141 -4.68 8.77 -10.83
CA GLU A 141 -4.04 10.08 -10.61
C GLU A 141 -3.37 10.16 -9.23
N ALA A 142 -4.02 9.63 -8.17
CA ALA A 142 -3.45 9.59 -6.83
C ALA A 142 -2.16 8.75 -6.78
N VAL A 143 -2.14 7.57 -7.41
CA VAL A 143 -0.93 6.74 -7.56
C VAL A 143 0.13 7.50 -8.37
N GLY A 144 -0.26 8.10 -9.50
CA GLY A 144 0.63 8.86 -10.38
C GLY A 144 1.28 10.08 -9.71
N SER A 145 0.67 10.62 -8.66
CA SER A 145 1.26 11.73 -7.89
C SER A 145 2.57 11.37 -7.19
N GLY A 146 2.82 10.09 -6.88
CA GLY A 146 3.96 9.64 -6.10
C GLY A 146 3.98 10.16 -4.65
N GLN A 147 2.81 10.54 -4.12
CA GLN A 147 2.64 11.13 -2.80
C GLN A 147 1.64 10.36 -1.93
N LEU A 148 1.53 9.06 -2.16
CA LEU A 148 0.67 8.21 -1.35
C LEU A 148 1.11 8.18 0.11
N THR A 149 0.17 8.32 1.03
CA THR A 149 0.37 8.16 2.47
C THR A 149 0.04 6.75 2.94
N ARG A 150 -0.92 6.09 2.28
CA ARG A 150 -1.37 4.72 2.57
C ARG A 150 -1.67 3.96 1.28
N ALA A 151 -1.74 2.64 1.39
CA ALA A 151 -2.26 1.80 0.31
C ALA A 151 -3.72 2.15 0.01
N LEU A 152 -4.10 2.01 -1.26
CA LEU A 152 -5.49 2.14 -1.70
C LEU A 152 -6.12 0.75 -1.73
N SER A 153 -7.38 0.66 -1.33
CA SER A 153 -8.18 -0.55 -1.49
C SER A 153 -9.48 -0.22 -2.23
N TYR A 154 -9.93 -1.16 -3.06
CA TYR A 154 -11.18 -1.04 -3.80
C TYR A 154 -12.16 -2.08 -3.29
N ALA A 155 -13.22 -1.63 -2.62
CA ALA A 155 -14.23 -2.51 -2.02
C ALA A 155 -15.29 -3.04 -3.01
N GLY A 156 -15.10 -2.83 -4.33
CA GLY A 156 -16.00 -3.37 -5.37
C GLY A 156 -17.27 -2.56 -5.64
N PHE A 157 -17.73 -1.71 -4.74
CA PHE A 157 -18.87 -0.83 -4.90
C PHE A 157 -18.57 0.57 -4.33
N GLY A 158 -18.53 1.60 -5.19
CA GLY A 158 -18.34 3.00 -4.81
C GLY A 158 -16.98 3.56 -5.19
N ASP A 159 -16.77 4.82 -4.83
CA ASP A 159 -15.50 5.51 -5.05
C ASP A 159 -14.41 4.96 -4.13
N VAL A 160 -13.17 4.90 -4.65
CA VAL A 160 -11.98 4.62 -3.83
C VAL A 160 -11.85 5.75 -2.81
N ASP A 161 -11.72 5.43 -1.53
CA ASP A 161 -11.52 6.43 -0.49
C ASP A 161 -10.13 7.07 -0.63
N LEU A 162 -10.11 8.27 -1.17
CA LEU A 162 -8.91 9.08 -1.38
C LEU A 162 -8.72 10.15 -0.29
N SER A 163 -9.64 10.28 0.68
CA SER A 163 -9.67 11.40 1.63
C SER A 163 -8.41 11.56 2.48
N GLU A 164 -7.69 10.47 2.69
CA GLU A 164 -6.42 10.45 3.44
C GLU A 164 -5.27 9.76 2.67
N ALA A 165 -5.45 9.51 1.39
CA ALA A 165 -4.54 8.68 0.62
C ALA A 165 -3.33 9.45 0.06
N THR A 166 -3.40 10.78 -0.02
CA THR A 166 -2.31 11.63 -0.54
C THR A 166 -1.89 12.69 0.46
N ALA A 167 -0.64 13.14 0.36
CA ALA A 167 -0.03 14.12 1.27
C ALA A 167 -0.61 15.52 1.18
N ALA A 168 -1.07 15.91 0.00
CA ALA A 168 -1.78 17.16 -0.24
C ALA A 168 -3.20 16.82 -0.72
N PRO A 169 -4.24 17.56 -0.28
CA PRO A 169 -5.52 17.45 -0.93
C PRO A 169 -5.28 17.82 -2.40
N ALA A 170 -5.61 16.90 -3.32
CA ALA A 170 -5.56 17.21 -4.75
C ALA A 170 -6.28 18.54 -4.96
N PRO A 171 -5.69 19.51 -5.66
CA PRO A 171 -6.39 20.74 -5.97
C PRO A 171 -7.67 20.31 -6.66
N ALA A 172 -8.80 20.60 -6.01
CA ALA A 172 -10.11 20.33 -6.58
C ALA A 172 -10.14 21.02 -7.93
N ARG A 173 -9.95 20.27 -9.00
CA ARG A 173 -10.23 20.75 -10.36
C ARG A 173 -11.72 21.02 -10.36
N ARG A 174 -12.07 22.27 -10.07
CA ARG A 174 -13.42 22.76 -10.35
C ARG A 174 -13.65 22.50 -11.83
N PRO A 175 -14.70 21.73 -12.20
CA PRO A 175 -15.06 21.62 -13.58
C PRO A 175 -15.25 23.07 -14.08
N ALA A 176 -14.49 23.45 -15.09
CA ALA A 176 -14.65 24.73 -15.73
C ALA A 176 -16.07 24.71 -16.34
N LEU A 177 -17.00 25.33 -15.65
CA LEU A 177 -18.31 25.65 -16.21
C LEU A 177 -18.05 26.53 -17.43
N ARG A 178 -18.13 25.92 -18.58
CA ARG A 178 -18.07 26.59 -19.85
C ARG A 178 -19.34 27.42 -19.93
N VAL A 179 -19.23 28.71 -19.54
CA VAL A 179 -20.27 29.69 -19.79
C VAL A 179 -20.40 29.84 -21.30
N ILE A 180 -21.45 29.26 -21.85
CA ILE A 180 -21.83 29.54 -23.21
C ILE A 180 -22.34 30.99 -23.20
N ALA A 181 -21.55 31.92 -23.72
CA ALA A 181 -21.93 33.28 -23.94
C ALA A 181 -23.01 33.29 -25.03
N GLY A 182 -24.24 33.42 -24.59
CA GLY A 182 -25.36 33.76 -25.50
C GLY A 182 -25.32 35.26 -25.80
N GLU A 183 -25.05 35.61 -27.05
CA GLU A 183 -25.22 36.95 -27.56
C GLU A 183 -26.67 37.36 -27.50
N GLY A 184 -26.98 38.46 -26.82
CA GLY A 184 -28.30 39.10 -26.81
C GLY A 184 -28.15 40.61 -26.63
N ARG A 185 -28.18 41.33 -27.74
CA ARG A 185 -28.25 42.79 -27.83
C ARG A 185 -29.51 43.34 -27.17
N GLY A 186 -29.40 44.50 -26.49
CA GLY A 186 -30.55 45.30 -26.16
C GLY A 186 -30.24 46.46 -25.23
N ALA A 187 -30.00 47.64 -25.83
CA ALA A 187 -29.92 48.91 -25.13
C ALA A 187 -31.30 49.35 -24.64
N GLY A 188 -31.39 49.90 -23.42
CA GLY A 188 -32.60 50.56 -22.90
C GLY A 188 -32.30 51.33 -21.63
N ARG A 189 -32.15 52.65 -21.79
CA ARG A 189 -32.15 53.64 -20.72
C ARG A 189 -33.56 53.70 -20.09
N GLY A 190 -33.65 53.81 -18.77
CA GLY A 190 -34.75 54.54 -18.23
C GLY A 190 -35.23 54.18 -16.83
N ARG A 191 -35.14 55.14 -15.95
CA ARG A 191 -35.97 55.44 -14.79
C ARG A 191 -35.75 54.62 -13.48
N LYS A 192 -35.20 55.39 -12.58
CA LYS A 192 -35.24 55.23 -11.13
C LYS A 192 -36.73 55.17 -10.71
N ALA A 193 -37.16 54.06 -10.16
CA ALA A 193 -38.42 53.91 -9.43
C ALA A 193 -38.08 53.55 -7.97
N GLU A 194 -38.80 54.21 -7.08
CA GLU A 194 -38.77 54.01 -5.62
C GLU A 194 -39.10 52.54 -5.27
N PRO A 195 -38.54 52.02 -4.20
CA PRO A 195 -38.85 50.64 -3.80
C PRO A 195 -40.25 50.57 -3.21
N GLU A 196 -41.10 49.78 -3.84
CA GLU A 196 -42.34 49.29 -3.21
C GLU A 196 -41.93 48.27 -2.12
N PRO A 197 -42.69 48.18 -1.03
CA PRO A 197 -42.43 47.23 0.05
C PRO A 197 -42.58 45.78 -0.51
N GLU A 198 -41.54 44.99 -0.32
CA GLU A 198 -41.56 43.56 -0.64
C GLU A 198 -42.72 42.89 0.15
N PRO A 199 -43.53 42.02 -0.50
CA PRO A 199 -44.50 41.21 0.19
C PRO A 199 -43.76 40.27 1.18
N GLU A 200 -44.18 40.23 2.44
CA GLU A 200 -43.76 39.25 3.41
C GLU A 200 -43.97 37.85 2.78
N GLU A 201 -42.87 37.14 2.46
CA GLU A 201 -42.93 35.75 2.01
C GLU A 201 -43.53 34.90 3.17
N GLU A 202 -44.74 34.40 2.96
CA GLU A 202 -45.31 33.37 3.82
C GLU A 202 -44.33 32.19 3.87
N PRO A 203 -44.08 31.55 5.04
CA PRO A 203 -43.15 30.44 5.17
C PRO A 203 -43.58 29.32 4.24
N ALA A 204 -42.76 29.05 3.24
CA ALA A 204 -43.01 28.03 2.23
C ALA A 204 -43.25 26.67 2.91
N VAL A 205 -44.43 26.11 2.74
CA VAL A 205 -44.78 24.78 3.27
C VAL A 205 -43.88 23.77 2.52
N PRO A 206 -43.07 22.94 3.25
CA PRO A 206 -42.17 22.04 2.58
C PRO A 206 -42.92 21.06 1.66
N ASP A 207 -42.46 20.89 0.45
CA ASP A 207 -43.02 19.95 -0.52
C ASP A 207 -43.04 18.52 0.06
N PRO A 208 -44.24 17.90 0.19
CA PRO A 208 -44.37 16.55 0.74
C PRO A 208 -43.52 15.49 0.02
N ALA A 209 -43.28 15.70 -1.31
CA ALA A 209 -42.42 14.82 -2.10
C ALA A 209 -40.94 14.94 -1.70
N LEU A 210 -40.45 16.13 -1.35
CA LEU A 210 -39.11 16.36 -0.85
C LEU A 210 -38.93 15.77 0.55
N LEU A 211 -39.92 15.91 1.43
CA LEU A 211 -39.89 15.30 2.78
C LEU A 211 -39.82 13.76 2.70
N LYS A 212 -40.58 13.14 1.79
CA LYS A 212 -40.52 11.70 1.58
C LYS A 212 -39.15 11.25 1.06
N ARG A 213 -38.58 11.96 0.08
CA ARG A 213 -37.24 11.70 -0.46
C ARG A 213 -36.14 11.86 0.60
N LEU A 214 -36.27 12.86 1.47
CA LEU A 214 -35.36 13.07 2.60
C LEU A 214 -35.43 11.88 3.57
N ALA A 215 -36.62 11.44 3.97
CA ALA A 215 -36.79 10.30 4.87
C ALA A 215 -36.23 9.00 4.28
N GLU A 216 -36.40 8.76 2.99
CA GLU A 216 -35.84 7.61 2.29
C GLU A 216 -34.31 7.69 2.18
N ALA A 217 -33.75 8.89 1.97
CA ALA A 217 -32.30 9.12 1.95
C ALA A 217 -31.67 8.91 3.35
N GLU A 218 -32.31 9.42 4.40
CA GLU A 218 -31.88 9.23 5.79
C GLU A 218 -31.92 7.75 6.22
N LYS A 219 -32.96 7.01 5.77
CA LYS A 219 -33.07 5.58 6.02
C LYS A 219 -31.90 4.84 5.36
N ARG A 220 -31.64 5.10 4.07
CA ARG A 220 -30.50 4.49 3.35
C ARG A 220 -29.16 4.87 3.98
N SER A 221 -29.00 6.12 4.39
CA SER A 221 -27.78 6.57 5.09
C SER A 221 -27.53 5.75 6.36
N ARG A 222 -28.57 5.58 7.21
CA ARG A 222 -28.47 4.78 8.44
C ARG A 222 -28.14 3.29 8.16
N GLU A 223 -28.76 2.70 7.16
CA GLU A 223 -28.47 1.31 6.74
C GLU A 223 -27.04 1.17 6.24
N THR A 224 -26.56 2.12 5.43
CA THR A 224 -25.18 2.14 4.91
C THR A 224 -24.16 2.35 6.05
N MET A 225 -24.42 3.27 6.97
CA MET A 225 -23.55 3.46 8.15
C MET A 225 -23.45 2.19 9.00
N SER A 226 -24.58 1.49 9.22
CA SER A 226 -24.58 0.22 9.97
C SER A 226 -23.79 -0.87 9.24
N ALA A 227 -23.92 -0.95 7.90
CA ALA A 227 -23.15 -1.89 7.10
C ALA A 227 -21.65 -1.57 7.10
N ALA A 228 -21.29 -0.29 7.00
CA ALA A 228 -19.91 0.17 7.07
C ALA A 228 -19.27 -0.12 8.44
N ALA A 229 -20.00 0.11 9.53
CA ALA A 229 -19.51 -0.23 10.87
C ALA A 229 -19.22 -1.73 11.01
N LYS A 230 -20.15 -2.60 10.58
CA LYS A 230 -19.95 -4.07 10.59
C LYS A 230 -18.78 -4.51 9.73
N ALA A 231 -18.59 -3.89 8.57
CA ALA A 231 -17.44 -4.19 7.71
C ALA A 231 -16.13 -3.72 8.34
N GLY A 232 -16.14 -2.59 9.04
CA GLY A 232 -14.99 -2.10 9.82
C GLY A 232 -14.60 -3.05 10.94
N ASP A 233 -15.59 -3.53 11.71
CA ASP A 233 -15.37 -4.50 12.80
C ASP A 233 -14.77 -5.82 12.24
N ALA A 234 -15.33 -6.34 11.15
CA ALA A 234 -14.83 -7.56 10.50
C ALA A 234 -13.41 -7.39 9.94
N LEU A 235 -13.09 -6.19 9.43
CA LEU A 235 -11.75 -5.88 8.97
C LEU A 235 -10.75 -5.84 10.13
N SER A 236 -11.12 -5.22 11.25
CA SER A 236 -10.30 -5.18 12.47
C SER A 236 -10.00 -6.58 12.99
N GLU A 237 -11.04 -7.42 13.13
CA GLU A 237 -10.91 -8.82 13.55
C GLU A 237 -10.01 -9.63 12.61
N SER A 238 -10.17 -9.44 11.30
CA SER A 238 -9.30 -10.12 10.31
C SER A 238 -7.86 -9.63 10.38
N THR A 239 -7.64 -8.36 10.67
CA THR A 239 -6.30 -7.79 10.81
C THR A 239 -5.59 -8.34 12.05
N GLU A 240 -6.29 -8.39 13.18
CA GLU A 240 -5.79 -8.98 14.42
C GLU A 240 -5.45 -10.46 14.25
N ALA A 241 -6.32 -11.23 13.56
CA ALA A 241 -6.07 -12.63 13.27
C ALA A 241 -4.84 -12.85 12.35
N LEU A 242 -4.62 -11.95 11.39
CA LEU A 242 -3.43 -11.98 10.54
C LEU A 242 -2.16 -11.68 11.32
N GLU A 243 -2.18 -10.68 12.20
CA GLU A 243 -1.03 -10.35 13.06
C GLU A 243 -0.67 -11.52 14.00
N GLU A 244 -1.67 -12.20 14.56
CA GLU A 244 -1.46 -13.39 15.38
C GLU A 244 -0.84 -14.54 14.58
N LEU A 245 -1.33 -14.79 13.36
CA LEU A 245 -0.77 -15.80 12.47
C LEU A 245 0.67 -15.48 12.05
N ASP A 246 0.97 -14.22 11.73
CA ASP A 246 2.33 -13.78 11.37
C ASP A 246 3.29 -13.95 12.54
N ALA A 247 2.87 -13.64 13.77
CA ALA A 247 3.64 -13.89 14.98
C ALA A 247 3.91 -15.39 15.17
N ARG A 248 2.91 -16.24 14.94
CA ARG A 248 3.07 -17.70 15.03
C ARG A 248 3.99 -18.26 13.94
N ILE A 249 3.92 -17.76 12.74
CA ILE A 249 4.84 -18.13 11.65
C ILE A 249 6.29 -17.78 12.06
N ALA A 250 6.52 -16.58 12.59
CA ALA A 250 7.86 -16.16 13.02
C ALA A 250 8.41 -17.08 14.15
N GLU A 251 7.57 -17.50 15.10
CA GLU A 251 7.93 -18.43 16.17
C GLU A 251 8.30 -19.81 15.60
N LEU A 252 7.48 -20.35 14.71
CA LEU A 252 7.75 -21.65 14.06
C LEU A 252 9.00 -21.63 13.19
N ASP A 253 9.30 -20.52 12.52
CA ASP A 253 10.54 -20.36 11.75
C ASP A 253 11.78 -20.35 12.66
N ALA A 254 11.68 -19.74 13.84
CA ALA A 254 12.75 -19.79 14.85
C ALA A 254 12.97 -21.21 15.39
N GLU A 255 11.90 -21.92 15.75
CA GLU A 255 11.95 -23.34 16.19
C GLU A 255 12.53 -24.24 15.08
N LEU A 256 12.13 -24.04 13.84
CA LEU A 256 12.66 -24.80 12.71
C LEU A 256 14.15 -24.56 12.50
N LYS A 257 14.61 -23.34 12.66
CA LYS A 257 16.05 -22.99 12.57
C LYS A 257 16.86 -23.68 13.67
N GLU A 258 16.36 -23.68 14.89
CA GLU A 258 16.99 -24.35 16.04
C GLU A 258 17.03 -25.88 15.83
N ALA A 259 15.91 -26.48 15.42
CA ALA A 259 15.83 -27.90 15.13
C ALA A 259 16.79 -28.33 13.99
N LYS A 260 16.93 -27.52 12.94
CA LYS A 260 17.92 -27.75 11.88
C LYS A 260 19.35 -27.71 12.40
N GLY A 261 19.70 -26.75 13.27
CA GLY A 261 21.01 -26.65 13.90
C GLY A 261 21.32 -27.86 14.78
N SER A 262 20.37 -28.29 15.60
CA SER A 262 20.47 -29.48 16.44
C SER A 262 20.66 -30.75 15.62
N ARG A 263 19.89 -30.90 14.51
CA ARG A 263 20.04 -32.03 13.59
C ARG A 263 21.44 -32.08 12.96
N GLU A 264 21.97 -30.94 12.52
CA GLU A 264 23.35 -30.90 11.99
C GLU A 264 24.41 -31.29 13.01
N ALA A 265 24.29 -30.85 14.26
CA ALA A 265 25.18 -31.23 15.34
C ALA A 265 25.13 -32.74 15.59
N LEU A 266 23.94 -33.34 15.65
CA LEU A 266 23.77 -34.80 15.80
C LEU A 266 24.35 -35.57 14.62
N VAL A 267 24.19 -35.12 13.37
CA VAL A 267 24.82 -35.75 12.18
C VAL A 267 26.33 -35.71 12.25
N ARG A 268 26.94 -34.63 12.76
CA ARG A 268 28.38 -34.54 12.97
C ARG A 268 28.83 -35.55 14.07
N ALA A 269 28.17 -35.52 15.22
CA ALA A 269 28.46 -36.46 16.32
C ALA A 269 28.32 -37.92 15.87
N GLN A 270 27.33 -38.27 15.07
CA GLN A 270 27.17 -39.61 14.50
C GLN A 270 28.36 -40.03 13.61
N LYS A 271 28.84 -39.11 12.76
CA LYS A 271 30.03 -39.38 11.92
C LYS A 271 31.28 -39.60 12.74
N ASP A 272 31.48 -38.79 13.75
CA ASP A 272 32.65 -38.87 14.65
C ASP A 272 32.60 -40.17 15.46
N ALA A 273 31.44 -40.54 15.98
CA ALA A 273 31.26 -41.82 16.68
C ALA A 273 31.48 -43.04 15.75
N ALA A 274 31.01 -42.97 14.51
CA ALA A 274 31.23 -44.01 13.53
C ALA A 274 32.72 -44.15 13.15
N ALA A 275 33.45 -43.03 13.05
CA ALA A 275 34.90 -43.05 12.83
C ALA A 275 35.65 -43.64 14.02
N ALA A 276 35.31 -43.24 15.25
CA ALA A 276 35.88 -43.75 16.47
C ALA A 276 35.63 -45.27 16.62
N ASN A 277 34.42 -45.73 16.31
CA ASN A 277 34.09 -47.15 16.36
C ASN A 277 34.93 -47.98 15.36
N LYS A 278 35.13 -47.47 14.13
CA LYS A 278 36.03 -48.14 13.16
C LYS A 278 37.47 -48.25 13.66
N VAL A 279 37.98 -47.23 14.34
CA VAL A 279 39.34 -47.24 14.94
C VAL A 279 39.39 -48.29 16.08
N ALA A 280 38.39 -48.26 16.96
CA ALA A 280 38.28 -49.21 18.07
C ALA A 280 38.22 -50.66 17.58
N ASP A 281 37.41 -50.96 16.54
CA ASP A 281 37.33 -52.27 15.91
C ASP A 281 38.69 -52.75 15.35
N ARG A 282 39.43 -51.85 14.69
CA ARG A 282 40.76 -52.19 14.16
C ARG A 282 41.72 -52.47 15.28
N THR A 283 41.73 -51.68 16.36
CA THR A 283 42.60 -51.90 17.52
C THR A 283 42.27 -53.21 18.23
N LEU A 284 40.96 -53.50 18.38
CA LEU A 284 40.54 -54.76 18.97
C LEU A 284 41.02 -55.98 18.15
N ARG A 285 40.83 -55.95 16.81
CA ARG A 285 41.27 -57.03 15.94
C ARG A 285 42.78 -57.21 15.99
N ALA A 286 43.57 -56.12 16.05
CA ALA A 286 45.02 -56.20 16.19
C ALA A 286 45.40 -56.81 17.53
N ALA A 287 44.78 -56.40 18.59
CA ALA A 287 45.04 -56.98 19.95
C ALA A 287 44.67 -58.46 20.03
N LEU A 288 43.52 -58.87 19.42
CA LEU A 288 43.14 -60.29 19.37
C LEU A 288 44.15 -61.14 18.60
N ALA A 289 44.61 -60.64 17.42
CA ALA A 289 45.64 -61.33 16.64
C ALA A 289 46.96 -61.46 17.37
N GLU A 290 47.35 -60.45 18.17
CA GLU A 290 48.54 -60.54 19.05
C GLU A 290 48.38 -61.58 20.14
N VAL A 291 47.20 -61.65 20.76
CA VAL A 291 46.91 -62.71 21.76
C VAL A 291 47.01 -64.10 21.13
N ASP A 292 46.45 -64.30 19.95
CA ASP A 292 46.50 -65.57 19.23
C ASP A 292 47.96 -65.97 18.89
N GLN A 293 48.76 -64.97 18.42
CA GLN A 293 50.17 -65.20 18.15
C GLN A 293 50.99 -65.59 19.42
N ILE A 294 50.66 -64.98 20.55
CA ILE A 294 51.31 -65.32 21.84
C ILE A 294 50.89 -66.73 22.32
N ARG A 295 49.61 -67.07 22.24
CA ARG A 295 49.09 -68.40 22.57
C ARG A 295 49.76 -69.50 21.74
N ALA A 296 49.91 -69.28 20.42
CA ALA A 296 50.57 -70.27 19.58
C ALA A 296 52.02 -70.48 19.85
N LYS A 297 52.65 -69.64 20.67
CA LYS A 297 54.07 -69.79 21.12
C LYS A 297 54.20 -70.33 22.52
N LEU A 298 53.14 -70.47 23.27
CA LEU A 298 53.19 -71.10 24.57
C LEU A 298 53.20 -72.61 24.40
N PRO A 299 53.98 -73.35 25.16
CA PRO A 299 53.93 -74.82 25.17
C PRO A 299 52.57 -75.26 25.68
N ASP A 300 52.01 -76.30 25.11
CA ASP A 300 50.81 -76.94 25.62
C ASP A 300 51.14 -77.45 27.05
N ASP A 301 50.41 -76.87 28.04
CA ASP A 301 50.49 -77.37 29.42
C ASP A 301 49.71 -78.70 29.42
N ASP A 302 50.51 -79.81 29.51
CA ASP A 302 50.01 -81.16 29.81
C ASP A 302 49.54 -81.31 31.27
#